data_d693a2726b33da577af76c42b07daf5a
#
_entry.id   d693a2726b33da577af76c42b07daf5a
#
_cell.length_a   1.000
_cell.length_b   1.000
_cell.length_c   1.000
_cell.angle_alpha   90.00
_cell.angle_beta   90.00
_cell.angle_gamma   90.00
#
_symmetry.space_group_name_H-M   'P 1'
#
loop_
_entity.id
_entity.type
_entity.pdbx_description
1 polymer ?
#
loop_
_entity_poly.entity_id
_entity_poly.type
_entity_poly.pdbx_seq_one_letter_code
_entity_poly.pdbx_strand_id
1 'polypeptide(L)'
;RRQRQMCIRDRIFTAHPEWVGKVIADLNFELPALAHGTRARIRSCYEYVSFLEEYLADLPNLTIAYPEETAVTSPIETWSDDFSMAIAGVPSMVNDFTGGSFMETHYHSQFDNDEFYDKQVYRLHHELFALLILALDETAVVPLQFSPVVQRIRKGLEQCREICYRADVAGQLGEKK
;
A
#
# COMPACT_ATOMS: atom_id res chain seq x y z
N ARG A 1 -8.43 -19.73 1.75
CA ARG A 1 -7.20 -18.95 1.83
C ARG A 1 -7.32 -17.72 2.74
N ARG A 2 -8.35 -16.85 2.61
CA ARG A 2 -8.55 -15.68 3.50
C ARG A 2 -8.56 -16.00 5.00
N GLN A 3 -9.18 -17.11 5.41
CA GLN A 3 -9.18 -17.53 6.82
C GLN A 3 -7.79 -17.90 7.35
N ARG A 4 -6.89 -18.46 6.51
CA ARG A 4 -5.53 -18.79 6.95
C ARG A 4 -4.67 -17.54 7.19
N GLN A 5 -4.82 -16.49 6.40
CA GLN A 5 -4.07 -15.23 6.54
C GLN A 5 -4.48 -14.48 7.81
N MET A 6 -5.78 -14.38 8.09
CA MET A 6 -6.26 -13.84 9.37
C MET A 6 -5.72 -14.61 10.58
N CYS A 7 -5.64 -15.96 10.48
CA CYS A 7 -5.06 -16.79 11.53
C CYS A 7 -3.56 -16.56 11.76
N ILE A 8 -2.80 -16.21 10.72
CA ILE A 8 -1.35 -15.95 10.84
C ILE A 8 -1.12 -14.68 11.66
N ARG A 9 -1.81 -13.57 11.34
CA ARG A 9 -1.71 -12.32 12.09
C ARG A 9 -2.04 -12.49 13.57
N ASP A 10 -3.20 -13.03 13.87
CA ASP A 10 -3.67 -13.23 15.24
C ASP A 10 -2.70 -14.15 16.01
N ARG A 11 -2.09 -15.09 15.30
CA ARG A 11 -1.11 -16.00 15.87
C ARG A 11 0.23 -15.33 16.15
N ILE A 12 0.71 -14.44 15.26
CA ILE A 12 1.99 -13.74 15.45
C ILE A 12 1.95 -12.91 16.74
N PHE A 13 0.96 -12.02 16.89
CA PHE A 13 0.89 -11.15 18.07
C PHE A 13 0.41 -11.88 19.34
N THR A 14 -0.28 -13.00 19.18
CA THR A 14 -0.61 -13.88 20.33
C THR A 14 0.62 -14.68 20.79
N ALA A 15 1.44 -15.14 19.85
CA ALA A 15 2.68 -15.88 20.15
C ALA A 15 3.81 -14.96 20.63
N HIS A 16 3.80 -13.68 20.18
CA HIS A 16 4.81 -12.68 20.42
C HIS A 16 4.20 -11.38 20.95
N PRO A 17 3.56 -11.40 22.13
CA PRO A 17 2.93 -10.20 22.70
C PRO A 17 3.95 -9.07 22.97
N GLU A 18 5.21 -9.43 23.13
CA GLU A 18 6.31 -8.47 23.30
C GLU A 18 6.60 -7.62 22.05
N TRP A 19 6.06 -7.99 20.90
CA TRP A 19 6.22 -7.23 19.65
C TRP A 19 5.16 -6.14 19.46
N VAL A 20 4.07 -6.21 20.22
CA VAL A 20 3.02 -5.19 20.15
C VAL A 20 3.62 -3.80 20.44
N GLY A 21 3.41 -2.86 19.55
CA GLY A 21 3.95 -1.52 19.62
C GLY A 21 5.45 -1.36 19.35
N LYS A 22 6.15 -2.45 18.96
CA LYS A 22 7.57 -2.41 18.59
C LYS A 22 7.81 -2.60 17.11
N VAL A 23 6.84 -3.12 16.36
CA VAL A 23 6.95 -3.26 14.91
C VAL A 23 6.63 -1.91 14.30
N ILE A 24 7.62 -1.30 13.66
CA ILE A 24 7.51 0.06 13.11
C ILE A 24 6.93 0.07 11.70
N ALA A 25 7.11 -1.01 10.95
CA ALA A 25 6.59 -1.14 9.58
C ALA A 25 6.36 -2.60 9.20
N ASP A 26 5.38 -2.82 8.37
CA ASP A 26 5.18 -4.05 7.59
C ASP A 26 5.48 -3.72 6.12
N LEU A 27 6.46 -4.42 5.57
CA LEU A 27 6.89 -4.26 4.19
C LEU A 27 6.45 -5.50 3.40
N ASN A 28 5.26 -5.46 2.83
CA ASN A 28 4.75 -6.54 2.01
C ASN A 28 5.40 -6.48 0.62
N PHE A 29 6.17 -7.51 0.27
CA PHE A 29 6.92 -7.59 -0.96
C PHE A 29 6.27 -8.57 -1.92
N GLU A 30 5.44 -8.07 -2.83
CA GLU A 30 4.68 -8.88 -3.78
C GLU A 30 5.28 -8.82 -5.20
N LEU A 31 5.14 -9.93 -5.93
CA LEU A 31 5.50 -10.05 -7.35
C LEU A 31 6.89 -9.46 -7.70
N PRO A 32 7.96 -9.82 -6.98
CA PRO A 32 9.25 -9.11 -7.07
C PRO A 32 9.98 -9.25 -8.40
N ALA A 33 9.51 -10.11 -9.28
CA ALA A 33 10.15 -10.37 -10.58
C ALA A 33 9.24 -10.09 -11.77
N LEU A 34 8.07 -9.45 -11.51
CA LEU A 34 7.09 -9.20 -12.54
C LEU A 34 7.63 -8.22 -13.60
N ALA A 35 7.90 -8.77 -14.78
CA ALA A 35 8.28 -7.98 -15.96
C ALA A 35 7.07 -7.29 -16.61
N HIS A 36 7.37 -6.39 -17.55
CA HIS A 36 6.38 -5.66 -18.35
C HIS A 36 5.43 -4.74 -17.57
N GLY A 37 5.72 -4.48 -16.31
CA GLY A 37 5.07 -3.40 -15.58
C GLY A 37 5.52 -2.05 -16.12
N THR A 38 4.62 -1.07 -16.18
CA THR A 38 4.92 0.30 -16.65
C THR A 38 4.82 1.32 -15.53
N ARG A 39 4.28 0.92 -14.39
CA ARG A 39 4.01 1.76 -13.23
C ARG A 39 4.62 1.16 -11.97
N ALA A 40 5.39 1.98 -11.26
CA ALA A 40 5.90 1.64 -9.94
C ALA A 40 5.14 2.43 -8.88
N ARG A 41 4.29 1.77 -8.13
CA ARG A 41 3.57 2.37 -7.01
C ARG A 41 3.95 1.66 -5.72
N ILE A 42 4.06 2.42 -4.65
CA ILE A 42 4.01 1.86 -3.29
C ILE A 42 2.69 2.29 -2.68
N ARG A 43 1.87 1.31 -2.33
CA ARG A 43 0.63 1.54 -1.62
C ARG A 43 0.90 1.46 -0.13
N SER A 44 0.46 2.46 0.62
CA SER A 44 0.83 2.60 2.02
C SER A 44 -0.32 3.08 2.90
N CYS A 45 -0.17 2.92 4.20
CA CYS A 45 -0.95 3.71 5.16
C CYS A 45 -0.63 5.21 4.98
N TYR A 46 -1.52 6.07 5.45
CA TYR A 46 -1.37 7.53 5.25
C TYR A 46 -0.12 8.10 5.91
N GLU A 47 0.29 7.52 7.01
CA GLU A 47 1.38 8.01 7.85
C GLU A 47 2.75 7.94 7.18
N TYR A 48 2.97 7.00 6.26
CA TYR A 48 4.22 6.82 5.54
C TYR A 48 4.27 7.50 4.18
N VAL A 49 3.19 8.12 3.71
CA VAL A 49 3.11 8.67 2.34
C VAL A 49 4.26 9.64 2.06
N SER A 50 4.47 10.64 2.91
CA SER A 50 5.51 11.66 2.67
C SER A 50 6.92 11.07 2.69
N PHE A 51 7.21 10.16 3.62
CA PHE A 51 8.50 9.46 3.67
C PHE A 51 8.76 8.65 2.39
N LEU A 52 7.76 7.94 1.91
CA LEU A 52 7.89 7.13 0.70
C LEU A 52 7.98 7.98 -0.57
N GLU A 53 7.32 9.13 -0.62
CA GLU A 53 7.46 10.08 -1.73
C GLU A 53 8.89 10.62 -1.83
N GLU A 54 9.49 11.00 -0.71
CA GLU A 54 10.89 11.42 -0.63
C GLU A 54 11.82 10.27 -1.02
N TYR A 55 11.59 9.07 -0.47
CA TYR A 55 12.37 7.88 -0.79
C TYR A 55 12.35 7.53 -2.28
N LEU A 56 11.18 7.53 -2.92
CA LEU A 56 11.05 7.23 -4.35
C LEU A 56 11.71 8.29 -5.23
N ALA A 57 11.69 9.55 -4.80
CA ALA A 57 12.34 10.64 -5.54
C ALA A 57 13.87 10.48 -5.61
N ASP A 58 14.47 9.82 -4.63
CA ASP A 58 15.92 9.56 -4.57
C ASP A 58 16.33 8.32 -5.39
N LEU A 59 15.40 7.64 -6.07
CA LEU A 59 15.65 6.43 -6.86
C LEU A 59 15.57 6.71 -8.38
N PRO A 60 16.58 7.33 -9.01
CA PRO A 60 16.52 7.76 -10.41
C PRO A 60 16.31 6.61 -11.40
N ASN A 61 16.80 5.42 -11.10
CA ASN A 61 16.66 4.26 -11.98
C ASN A 61 15.23 3.71 -12.03
N LEU A 62 14.39 4.05 -11.06
CA LEU A 62 13.02 3.57 -11.01
C LEU A 62 12.17 4.16 -12.14
N THR A 63 12.33 5.45 -12.44
CA THR A 63 11.65 6.13 -13.55
C THR A 63 12.06 5.60 -14.93
N ILE A 64 13.28 5.08 -15.05
CA ILE A 64 13.74 4.45 -16.29
C ILE A 64 13.06 3.10 -16.48
N ALA A 65 12.96 2.31 -15.41
CA ALA A 65 12.32 1.00 -15.44
C ALA A 65 10.78 1.09 -15.56
N TYR A 66 10.18 2.14 -14.98
CA TYR A 66 8.72 2.35 -14.95
C TYR A 66 8.38 3.75 -15.48
N PRO A 67 8.32 3.91 -16.82
CA PRO A 67 8.24 5.23 -17.46
C PRO A 67 6.88 5.93 -17.35
N GLU A 68 5.80 5.20 -17.08
CA GLU A 68 4.45 5.80 -17.03
C GLU A 68 4.16 6.47 -15.70
N GLU A 69 4.57 5.86 -14.59
CA GLU A 69 4.24 6.38 -13.28
C GLU A 69 5.17 5.84 -12.19
N THR A 70 5.65 6.74 -11.35
CA THR A 70 6.24 6.42 -10.06
C THR A 70 5.48 7.21 -9.00
N ALA A 71 4.80 6.55 -8.06
CA ALA A 71 3.92 7.21 -7.12
C ALA A 71 3.77 6.45 -5.80
N VAL A 72 3.36 7.18 -4.76
CA VAL A 72 2.83 6.60 -3.54
C VAL A 72 1.31 6.74 -3.55
N THR A 73 0.61 5.67 -3.23
CA THR A 73 -0.86 5.65 -3.14
C THR A 73 -1.32 5.25 -1.74
N SER A 74 -2.48 5.71 -1.32
CA SER A 74 -3.10 5.40 -0.03
C SER A 74 -4.62 5.46 -0.13
N PRO A 75 -5.33 4.71 0.73
CA PRO A 75 -4.86 3.76 1.73
C PRO A 75 -4.43 2.42 1.14
N ILE A 76 -3.94 1.52 2.01
CA ILE A 76 -3.76 0.10 1.69
C ILE A 76 -5.11 -0.56 1.39
N GLU A 77 -5.08 -1.64 0.61
CA GLU A 77 -6.29 -2.36 0.22
C GLU A 77 -6.71 -3.39 1.27
N THR A 78 -8.01 -3.50 1.52
CA THR A 78 -8.57 -4.42 2.52
C THR A 78 -8.46 -5.90 2.15
N TRP A 79 -8.10 -6.21 0.93
CA TRP A 79 -7.92 -7.57 0.41
C TRP A 79 -6.45 -7.99 0.31
N SER A 80 -5.51 -7.09 0.53
CA SER A 80 -4.07 -7.32 0.52
C SER A 80 -3.59 -7.92 1.84
N ASP A 81 -2.46 -8.62 1.82
CA ASP A 81 -1.92 -9.34 2.98
C ASP A 81 -1.45 -8.39 4.08
N ASP A 82 -0.89 -7.25 3.72
CA ASP A 82 -0.47 -6.16 4.59
C ASP A 82 -1.62 -5.57 5.42
N PHE A 83 -2.86 -5.64 4.92
CA PHE A 83 -4.03 -5.19 5.68
C PHE A 83 -4.20 -5.94 7.01
N SER A 84 -3.78 -7.20 7.06
CA SER A 84 -3.80 -7.99 8.29
C SER A 84 -2.93 -7.39 9.39
N MET A 85 -1.76 -6.87 9.03
CA MET A 85 -0.83 -6.21 9.94
C MET A 85 -1.33 -4.81 10.32
N ALA A 86 -1.90 -4.09 9.35
CA ALA A 86 -2.47 -2.76 9.59
C ALA A 86 -3.62 -2.77 10.61
N ILE A 87 -4.51 -3.78 10.57
CA ILE A 87 -5.57 -3.94 11.59
C ILE A 87 -4.97 -4.15 12.99
N ALA A 88 -3.81 -4.79 13.07
CA ALA A 88 -3.10 -4.97 14.33
C ALA A 88 -2.35 -3.71 14.81
N GLY A 89 -2.46 -2.60 14.08
CA GLY A 89 -1.83 -1.32 14.41
C GLY A 89 -0.39 -1.19 13.92
N VAL A 90 0.05 -2.05 12.98
CA VAL A 90 1.36 -1.94 12.34
C VAL A 90 1.20 -1.13 11.06
N PRO A 91 1.92 0.00 10.92
CA PRO A 91 1.93 0.76 9.67
C PRO A 91 2.45 -0.10 8.53
N SER A 92 1.67 -0.23 7.45
CA SER A 92 1.92 -1.22 6.40
C SER A 92 2.08 -0.57 5.04
N MET A 93 2.88 -1.19 4.19
CA MET A 93 3.06 -0.81 2.80
C MET A 93 3.31 -2.03 1.93
N VAL A 94 2.90 -1.92 0.66
CA VAL A 94 3.05 -2.98 -0.35
C VAL A 94 3.46 -2.36 -1.68
N ASN A 95 4.33 -3.03 -2.42
CA ASN A 95 4.59 -2.64 -3.80
C ASN A 95 3.38 -3.00 -4.69
N ASP A 96 3.01 -2.07 -5.54
CA ASP A 96 1.98 -2.20 -6.57
C ASP A 96 2.62 -1.83 -7.93
N PHE A 97 3.53 -2.70 -8.39
CA PHE A 97 4.24 -2.54 -9.65
C PHE A 97 3.42 -3.21 -10.74
N THR A 98 2.60 -2.43 -11.39
CA THR A 98 1.55 -2.88 -12.27
C THR A 98 1.74 -2.39 -13.71
N GLY A 99 0.87 -2.87 -14.57
CA GLY A 99 0.87 -2.65 -16.00
C GLY A 99 0.97 -3.97 -16.76
N GLY A 100 0.56 -3.96 -18.03
CA GLY A 100 0.49 -5.18 -18.84
C GLY A 100 -0.66 -6.10 -18.45
N SER A 101 -0.67 -7.29 -19.03
CA SER A 101 -1.79 -8.24 -18.97
C SER A 101 -1.66 -9.34 -17.92
N PHE A 102 -0.58 -9.36 -17.14
CA PHE A 102 -0.31 -10.45 -16.19
C PHE A 102 -1.47 -10.75 -15.24
N MET A 103 -2.05 -9.70 -14.64
CA MET A 103 -3.14 -9.84 -13.66
C MET A 103 -4.39 -10.49 -14.27
N GLU A 104 -4.62 -10.31 -15.56
CA GLU A 104 -5.78 -10.81 -16.29
C GLU A 104 -5.56 -12.20 -16.88
N THR A 105 -4.32 -12.55 -17.19
CA THR A 105 -3.98 -13.74 -17.98
C THR A 105 -3.30 -14.83 -17.19
N HIS A 106 -2.43 -14.49 -16.23
CA HIS A 106 -1.54 -15.43 -15.55
C HIS A 106 -1.78 -15.49 -14.03
N TYR A 107 -2.04 -14.35 -13.40
CA TYR A 107 -2.11 -14.25 -11.96
C TYR A 107 -3.12 -15.23 -11.33
N HIS A 108 -2.66 -16.00 -10.36
CA HIS A 108 -3.42 -17.03 -9.66
C HIS A 108 -4.07 -18.11 -10.58
N SER A 109 -3.49 -18.35 -11.74
CA SER A 109 -3.95 -19.35 -12.69
C SER A 109 -2.92 -20.47 -12.90
N GLN A 110 -3.28 -21.48 -13.68
CA GLN A 110 -2.37 -22.53 -14.12
C GLN A 110 -1.34 -22.04 -15.18
N PHE A 111 -1.55 -20.84 -15.70
CA PHE A 111 -0.67 -20.21 -16.69
C PHE A 111 0.38 -19.32 -16.03
N ASP A 112 0.40 -19.23 -14.70
CA ASP A 112 1.41 -18.51 -13.95
C ASP A 112 2.74 -19.28 -14.04
N ASN A 113 3.57 -18.85 -14.96
CA ASN A 113 4.84 -19.44 -15.34
C ASN A 113 5.92 -18.34 -15.36
N ASP A 114 7.10 -18.65 -15.88
CA ASP A 114 8.26 -17.75 -15.91
C ASP A 114 8.27 -16.76 -17.10
N GLU A 115 7.22 -16.70 -17.91
CA GLU A 115 7.13 -15.76 -19.03
C GLU A 115 7.24 -14.29 -18.59
N PHE A 116 6.68 -13.97 -17.43
CA PHE A 116 6.75 -12.63 -16.86
C PHE A 116 7.91 -12.42 -15.88
N TYR A 117 8.82 -13.40 -15.78
CA TYR A 117 10.00 -13.25 -14.97
C TYR A 117 11.08 -12.46 -15.70
N ASP A 118 11.62 -11.43 -15.05
CA ASP A 118 12.80 -10.69 -15.49
C ASP A 118 13.81 -10.57 -14.35
N LYS A 119 15.04 -11.04 -14.61
CA LYS A 119 16.10 -11.04 -13.61
C LYS A 119 16.54 -9.63 -13.20
N GLN A 120 16.51 -8.66 -14.11
CA GLN A 120 16.91 -7.29 -13.82
C GLN A 120 15.84 -6.59 -12.99
N VAL A 121 14.56 -6.81 -13.33
CA VAL A 121 13.41 -6.34 -12.54
C VAL A 121 13.44 -6.96 -11.15
N TYR A 122 13.69 -8.27 -11.06
CA TYR A 122 13.83 -8.97 -9.77
C TYR A 122 14.92 -8.32 -8.90
N ARG A 123 16.08 -8.04 -9.48
CA ARG A 123 17.18 -7.37 -8.77
C ARG A 123 16.81 -5.96 -8.34
N LEU A 124 16.18 -5.18 -9.22
CA LEU A 124 15.75 -3.82 -8.92
C LEU A 124 14.76 -3.79 -7.73
N HIS A 125 13.80 -4.71 -7.71
CA HIS A 125 12.86 -4.79 -6.60
C HIS A 125 13.55 -5.14 -5.27
N HIS A 126 14.49 -6.07 -5.29
CA HIS A 126 15.25 -6.43 -4.09
C HIS A 126 16.12 -5.28 -3.59
N GLU A 127 16.79 -4.57 -4.50
CA GLU A 127 17.58 -3.39 -4.16
C GLU A 127 16.68 -2.30 -3.56
N LEU A 128 15.52 -2.03 -4.15
CA LEU A 128 14.55 -1.06 -3.63
C LEU A 128 14.13 -1.40 -2.20
N PHE A 129 13.69 -2.63 -1.96
CA PHE A 129 13.24 -3.02 -0.62
C PHE A 129 14.38 -3.09 0.39
N ALA A 130 15.58 -3.52 -0.01
CA ALA A 130 16.75 -3.51 0.87
C ALA A 130 17.13 -2.07 1.28
N LEU A 131 17.13 -1.13 0.34
CA LEU A 131 17.38 0.28 0.63
C LEU A 131 16.26 0.89 1.50
N LEU A 132 15.02 0.50 1.29
CA LEU A 132 13.90 0.95 2.12
C LEU A 132 14.03 0.47 3.57
N ILE A 133 14.44 -0.78 3.78
CA ILE A 133 14.73 -1.31 5.12
C ILE A 133 15.85 -0.50 5.78
N LEU A 134 16.94 -0.25 5.06
CA LEU A 134 18.06 0.55 5.57
C LEU A 134 17.62 1.99 5.89
N ALA A 135 16.84 2.62 5.01
CA ALA A 135 16.32 3.96 5.24
C ALA A 135 15.46 4.04 6.50
N LEU A 136 14.66 3.02 6.79
CA LEU A 136 13.87 2.94 8.02
C LEU A 136 14.74 2.67 9.26
N ASP A 137 15.77 1.82 9.11
CA ASP A 137 16.69 1.46 10.21
C ASP A 137 17.57 2.64 10.65
N GLU A 138 17.98 3.49 9.70
CA GLU A 138 18.82 4.65 9.94
C GLU A 138 18.06 5.85 10.54
N THR A 139 16.74 5.81 10.59
CA THR A 139 15.96 6.93 11.16
C THR A 139 16.05 6.94 12.68
N ALA A 140 16.42 8.08 13.25
CA ALA A 140 16.44 8.28 14.71
C ALA A 140 15.02 8.30 15.32
N VAL A 141 14.03 8.65 14.52
CA VAL A 141 12.59 8.67 14.85
C VAL A 141 11.83 8.08 13.70
N VAL A 142 10.88 7.20 13.99
CA VAL A 142 10.03 6.59 12.95
C VAL A 142 9.37 7.69 12.13
N PRO A 143 9.50 7.70 10.79
CA PRO A 143 9.10 8.82 9.93
C PRO A 143 7.58 8.84 9.64
N LEU A 144 6.77 8.72 10.69
CA LEU A 144 5.33 8.78 10.62
C LEU A 144 4.83 10.22 10.63
N GLN A 145 4.01 10.58 9.66
CA GLN A 145 3.35 11.88 9.58
C GLN A 145 1.84 11.72 9.66
N PHE A 146 1.22 12.36 10.64
CA PHE A 146 -0.22 12.27 10.87
C PHE A 146 -1.02 13.34 10.13
N SER A 147 -0.37 14.33 9.52
CA SER A 147 -1.03 15.38 8.74
C SER A 147 -1.90 14.81 7.59
N PRO A 148 -1.44 13.83 6.79
CA PRO A 148 -2.26 13.21 5.76
C PRO A 148 -3.52 12.52 6.31
N VAL A 149 -3.41 11.88 7.47
CA VAL A 149 -4.55 11.25 8.18
C VAL A 149 -5.61 12.30 8.52
N VAL A 150 -5.18 13.41 9.15
CA VAL A 150 -6.08 14.50 9.55
C VAL A 150 -6.76 15.12 8.33
N GLN A 151 -6.01 15.36 7.25
CA GLN A 151 -6.57 15.89 6.00
C GLN A 151 -7.62 14.94 5.40
N ARG A 152 -7.35 13.64 5.43
CA ARG A 152 -8.29 12.62 4.92
C ARG A 152 -9.57 12.57 5.74
N ILE A 153 -9.47 12.64 7.08
CA ILE A 153 -10.62 12.71 7.97
C ILE A 153 -11.45 13.96 7.68
N ARG A 154 -10.82 15.12 7.57
CA ARG A 154 -11.50 16.38 7.23
C ARG A 154 -12.27 16.27 5.91
N LYS A 155 -11.61 15.79 4.86
CA LYS A 155 -12.23 15.58 3.55
C LYS A 155 -13.42 14.62 3.62
N GLY A 156 -13.31 13.54 4.39
CA GLY A 156 -14.41 12.60 4.61
C GLY A 156 -15.61 13.26 5.33
N LEU A 157 -15.35 14.05 6.35
CA LEU A 157 -16.40 14.79 7.08
C LEU A 157 -17.10 15.83 6.19
N GLU A 158 -16.36 16.53 5.34
CA GLU A 158 -16.93 17.48 4.37
C GLU A 158 -17.84 16.77 3.37
N GLN A 159 -17.40 15.61 2.84
CA GLN A 159 -18.22 14.79 1.94
C GLN A 159 -19.51 14.30 2.63
N CYS A 160 -19.41 13.79 3.85
CA CYS A 160 -20.60 13.39 4.63
C CYS A 160 -21.57 14.56 4.83
N ARG A 161 -21.06 15.73 5.20
CA ARG A 161 -21.87 16.93 5.38
C ARG A 161 -22.59 17.34 4.09
N GLU A 162 -21.91 17.27 2.95
CA GLU A 162 -22.51 17.57 1.66
C GLU A 162 -23.61 16.57 1.27
N ILE A 163 -23.39 15.27 1.53
CA ILE A 163 -24.40 14.23 1.29
C ILE A 163 -25.63 14.47 2.16
N CYS A 164 -25.46 14.74 3.45
CA CYS A 164 -26.57 15.05 4.35
C CYS A 164 -27.34 16.28 3.89
N TYR A 165 -26.66 17.36 3.52
CA TYR A 165 -27.28 18.56 3.01
C TYR A 165 -28.10 18.30 1.73
N ARG A 166 -27.57 17.53 0.78
CA ARG A 166 -28.31 17.17 -0.44
C ARG A 166 -29.55 16.32 -0.14
N ALA A 167 -29.46 15.42 0.83
CA ALA A 167 -30.58 14.58 1.25
C ALA A 167 -31.69 15.43 1.89
N ASP A 168 -31.34 16.40 2.75
CA ASP A 168 -32.29 17.33 3.35
C ASP A 168 -33.02 18.20 2.32
N VAL A 169 -32.25 18.71 1.34
CA VAL A 169 -32.82 19.50 0.23
C VAL A 169 -33.77 18.66 -0.62
N ALA A 170 -33.39 17.42 -0.93
CA ALA A 170 -34.24 16.50 -1.69
C ALA A 170 -35.51 16.13 -0.94
N GLY A 171 -35.45 15.94 0.39
CA GLY A 171 -36.61 15.70 1.24
C GLY A 171 -37.59 16.87 1.22
N GLN A 172 -37.10 18.10 1.39
CA GLN A 172 -37.93 19.32 1.35
C GLN A 172 -38.60 19.57 -0.01
N LEU A 173 -37.96 19.12 -1.12
CA LEU A 173 -38.55 19.21 -2.46
C LEU A 173 -39.61 18.13 -2.73
N GLY A 174 -39.48 16.96 -2.05
CA GLY A 174 -40.44 15.85 -2.16
C GLY A 174 -41.75 16.09 -1.40
N GLU A 175 -41.72 16.87 -0.32
CA GLU A 175 -42.90 17.19 0.50
C GLU A 175 -43.80 18.29 -0.12
N LYS A 176 -43.36 18.93 -1.22
CA LYS A 176 -44.11 19.96 -1.91
C LYS A 176 -44.91 19.46 -3.11
N LYS A 177 -45.11 18.17 -3.26
CA LYS A 177 -45.99 17.53 -4.23
C LYS A 177 -47.14 16.89 -3.51
#